data_1b71fa5df09b5c96a9257fd77132ba2e
#
_entry.id   1b71fa5df09b5c96a9257fd77132ba2e
#
_cell.length_a   1.000
_cell.length_b   1.000
_cell.length_c   1.000
_cell.angle_alpha   90.00
_cell.angle_beta   90.00
_cell.angle_gamma   90.00
#
_symmetry.space_group_name_H-M   'P 1'
#
loop_
_entity.id
_entity.type
_entity.pdbx_description
1 polymer ?
#
loop_
_entity_poly.entity_id
_entity_poly.type
_entity_poly.pdbx_seq_one_letter_code
_entity_poly.pdbx_strand_id
1 'polypeptide(L)'
;MAGIGVIDGGEGHRLIGAASVVGLANRFLAHLTVRGFSAATVRGYAYDLANFGNFLVERRLSLVEVVPTDLFDYLDWQQSARAAAAGTVVPLAARRPAPATINRRVAAVRGLFEYAVITGSRPDNPVPSARRSSGLRAPRRGLLGHLTPRGERGGGRLVRTPHRLPESLPGADVEAFLADLLTYRDRAMVLAMLLGGLRSAEVRSLRLADLDMGLRRLRVVGKGERERVVPVDQAFFAETAAYLRQERPAGCATPECFVVLRGPTAGARMTEAGLRKIFRVHRASSGATRVRPHRLRHTYGTELAGAGMDLLVLRELMGHASPESTAAYVHLSPEHLASQYLAARAGRTR
;
A
#
# COMPACT_ATOMS: atom_id res chain seq x y z
N MET A 1 -23.64 25.54 2.12
CA MET A 1 -22.47 25.68 3.01
C MET A 1 -21.25 25.18 2.27
N ALA A 2 -20.12 25.89 2.31
CA ALA A 2 -18.88 25.45 1.65
C ALA A 2 -18.38 24.18 2.31
N GLY A 3 -18.15 23.12 1.51
CA GLY A 3 -17.63 21.84 1.98
C GLY A 3 -16.17 21.96 2.46
N ILE A 4 -15.72 20.95 3.21
CA ILE A 4 -14.32 20.86 3.64
C ILE A 4 -13.48 20.31 2.47
N GLY A 5 -12.45 21.05 2.09
CA GLY A 5 -11.47 20.67 1.08
C GLY A 5 -10.10 20.34 1.67
N VAL A 6 -9.19 19.87 0.83
CA VAL A 6 -7.78 19.65 1.17
C VAL A 6 -6.92 20.46 0.21
N ILE A 7 -5.98 21.21 0.76
CA ILE A 7 -4.95 21.92 0.00
C ILE A 7 -3.57 21.35 0.31
N ASP A 8 -2.69 21.45 -0.67
CA ASP A 8 -1.27 21.15 -0.51
C ASP A 8 -0.56 22.48 -0.22
N GLY A 9 -0.17 22.69 1.04
CA GLY A 9 0.65 23.83 1.46
C GLY A 9 2.13 23.41 1.51
N GLY A 10 3.05 24.36 1.42
CA GLY A 10 4.50 24.08 1.45
C GLY A 10 4.97 23.25 2.65
N GLU A 11 4.20 23.21 3.73
CA GLU A 11 4.45 22.40 4.94
C GLU A 11 3.61 21.10 5.00
N GLY A 12 2.91 20.75 3.93
CA GLY A 12 2.09 19.54 3.84
C GLY A 12 0.60 19.77 3.61
N HIS A 13 -0.18 18.69 3.61
CA HIS A 13 -1.61 18.74 3.32
C HIS A 13 -2.41 19.23 4.53
N ARG A 14 -3.28 20.22 4.31
CA ARG A 14 -4.17 20.81 5.31
C ARG A 14 -5.62 20.79 4.86
N LEU A 15 -6.54 20.70 5.82
CA LEU A 15 -7.97 20.90 5.58
C LEU A 15 -8.28 22.39 5.56
N ILE A 16 -9.21 22.76 4.67
CA ILE A 16 -9.80 24.11 4.59
C ILE A 16 -11.33 24.01 4.71
N GLY A 17 -11.94 25.00 5.33
CA GLY A 17 -13.38 25.08 5.56
C GLY A 17 -13.70 25.73 6.90
N ALA A 18 -14.96 26.14 7.08
CA ALA A 18 -15.42 26.86 8.27
C ALA A 18 -15.84 25.96 9.44
N ALA A 19 -15.78 24.62 9.28
CA ALA A 19 -16.24 23.71 10.33
C ALA A 19 -15.23 23.58 11.49
N SER A 20 -15.73 23.44 12.71
CA SER A 20 -14.93 23.35 13.94
C SER A 20 -13.89 22.19 13.93
N VAL A 21 -14.18 21.10 13.20
CA VAL A 21 -13.28 19.96 13.06
C VAL A 21 -11.97 20.31 12.34
N VAL A 22 -11.95 21.33 11.46
CA VAL A 22 -10.80 21.70 10.63
C VAL A 22 -9.58 22.05 11.47
N GLY A 23 -9.76 22.85 12.51
CA GLY A 23 -8.66 23.26 13.39
C GLY A 23 -8.01 22.08 14.11
N LEU A 24 -8.81 21.18 14.69
CA LEU A 24 -8.28 20.00 15.38
C LEU A 24 -7.64 19.02 14.41
N ALA A 25 -8.26 18.79 13.24
CA ALA A 25 -7.71 17.90 12.21
C ALA A 25 -6.34 18.39 11.71
N ASN A 26 -6.17 19.71 11.51
CA ASN A 26 -4.89 20.27 11.08
C ASN A 26 -3.81 20.13 12.16
N ARG A 27 -4.13 20.33 13.44
CA ARG A 27 -3.19 20.05 14.54
C ARG A 27 -2.80 18.57 14.59
N PHE A 28 -3.77 17.66 14.40
CA PHE A 28 -3.50 16.22 14.34
C PHE A 28 -2.59 15.86 13.15
N LEU A 29 -2.83 16.40 11.95
CA LEU A 29 -1.97 16.14 10.78
C LEU A 29 -0.54 16.65 11.00
N ALA A 30 -0.38 17.84 11.60
CA ALA A 30 0.93 18.36 11.98
C ALA A 30 1.62 17.45 13.00
N HIS A 31 0.88 16.97 14.01
CA HIS A 31 1.40 16.00 14.99
C HIS A 31 1.88 14.70 14.33
N LEU A 32 1.16 14.19 13.33
CA LEU A 32 1.61 12.99 12.58
C LEU A 32 2.92 13.26 11.83
N THR A 33 3.09 14.46 11.26
CA THR A 33 4.32 14.85 10.58
C THR A 33 5.51 14.89 11.55
N VAL A 34 5.34 15.50 12.72
CA VAL A 34 6.37 15.53 13.78
C VAL A 34 6.73 14.11 14.26
N ARG A 35 5.76 13.20 14.29
CA ARG A 35 6.00 11.78 14.62
C ARG A 35 6.64 10.96 13.50
N GLY A 36 7.07 11.58 12.40
CA GLY A 36 7.75 10.91 11.31
C GLY A 36 6.84 10.05 10.41
N PHE A 37 5.52 10.32 10.39
CA PHE A 37 4.64 9.67 9.42
C PHE A 37 4.97 10.15 8.00
N SER A 38 4.92 9.24 7.02
CA SER A 38 5.21 9.61 5.63
C SER A 38 4.23 10.66 5.10
N ALA A 39 4.70 11.57 4.24
CA ALA A 39 3.86 12.57 3.58
C ALA A 39 2.64 11.94 2.87
N ALA A 40 2.80 10.74 2.29
CA ALA A 40 1.70 9.99 1.68
C ALA A 40 0.64 9.54 2.71
N THR A 41 1.05 9.18 3.92
CA THR A 41 0.14 8.82 5.02
C THR A 41 -0.61 10.05 5.50
N VAL A 42 0.09 11.17 5.75
CA VAL A 42 -0.52 12.44 6.18
C VAL A 42 -1.52 12.93 5.14
N ARG A 43 -1.14 12.89 3.84
CA ARG A 43 -2.04 13.18 2.73
C ARG A 43 -3.29 12.30 2.75
N GLY A 44 -3.12 10.99 2.90
CA GLY A 44 -4.23 10.04 2.96
C GLY A 44 -5.20 10.38 4.10
N TYR A 45 -4.67 10.68 5.28
CA TYR A 45 -5.46 11.08 6.44
C TYR A 45 -6.16 12.43 6.22
N ALA A 46 -5.52 13.42 5.58
CA ALA A 46 -6.15 14.69 5.27
C ALA A 46 -7.44 14.50 4.43
N TYR A 47 -7.38 13.69 3.37
CA TYR A 47 -8.56 13.39 2.56
C TYR A 47 -9.62 12.57 3.30
N ASP A 48 -9.20 11.65 4.17
CA ASP A 48 -10.12 10.86 4.98
C ASP A 48 -10.84 11.72 6.03
N LEU A 49 -10.12 12.62 6.68
CA LEU A 49 -10.68 13.56 7.65
C LEU A 49 -11.55 14.63 6.98
N ALA A 50 -11.21 15.09 5.78
CA ALA A 50 -12.10 15.96 5.00
C ALA A 50 -13.41 15.26 4.65
N ASN A 51 -13.37 13.96 4.31
CA ASN A 51 -14.58 13.16 4.07
C ASN A 51 -15.46 13.08 5.33
N PHE A 52 -14.86 12.82 6.50
CA PHE A 52 -15.58 12.78 7.78
C PHE A 52 -16.13 14.16 8.16
N GLY A 53 -15.33 15.22 7.97
CA GLY A 53 -15.76 16.58 8.25
C GLY A 53 -16.95 17.01 7.39
N ASN A 54 -17.00 16.60 6.12
CA ASN A 54 -18.17 16.87 5.26
C ASN A 54 -19.42 16.12 5.76
N PHE A 55 -19.30 14.91 6.28
CA PHE A 55 -20.38 14.22 6.96
C PHE A 55 -20.90 15.02 8.17
N LEU A 56 -19.98 15.52 9.02
CA LEU A 56 -20.35 16.33 10.18
C LEU A 56 -21.09 17.61 9.77
N VAL A 57 -20.61 18.32 8.73
CA VAL A 57 -21.25 19.52 8.20
C VAL A 57 -22.67 19.23 7.70
N GLU A 58 -22.85 18.15 6.95
CA GLU A 58 -24.16 17.76 6.41
C GLU A 58 -25.15 17.39 7.53
N ARG A 59 -24.66 16.70 8.56
CA ARG A 59 -25.46 16.32 9.74
C ARG A 59 -25.58 17.42 10.79
N ARG A 60 -24.90 18.58 10.60
CA ARG A 60 -24.84 19.68 11.55
C ARG A 60 -24.34 19.27 12.94
N LEU A 61 -23.41 18.33 12.98
CA LEU A 61 -22.79 17.81 14.19
C LEU A 61 -21.47 18.52 14.44
N SER A 62 -21.21 18.92 15.67
CA SER A 62 -19.87 19.31 16.11
C SER A 62 -19.06 18.06 16.51
N LEU A 63 -17.73 18.15 16.48
CA LEU A 63 -16.86 17.03 16.83
C LEU A 63 -17.08 16.53 18.28
N VAL A 64 -17.48 17.44 19.17
CA VAL A 64 -17.70 17.14 20.60
C VAL A 64 -18.99 16.32 20.81
N GLU A 65 -19.99 16.54 19.97
CA GLU A 65 -21.31 15.88 20.06
C GLU A 65 -21.34 14.48 19.46
N VAL A 66 -20.34 14.11 18.66
CA VAL A 66 -20.31 12.78 18.00
C VAL A 66 -20.38 11.66 19.04
N VAL A 67 -21.37 10.79 18.85
CA VAL A 67 -21.59 9.57 19.66
C VAL A 67 -21.31 8.31 18.82
N PRO A 68 -21.14 7.13 19.45
CA PRO A 68 -20.86 5.89 18.73
C PRO A 68 -21.84 5.54 17.61
N THR A 69 -23.13 5.91 17.75
CA THR A 69 -24.16 5.68 16.74
C THR A 69 -23.91 6.49 15.46
N ASP A 70 -23.38 7.71 15.57
CA ASP A 70 -23.05 8.55 14.40
C ASP A 70 -21.99 7.92 13.52
N LEU A 71 -21.15 7.04 14.08
CA LEU A 71 -20.15 6.31 13.28
C LEU A 71 -20.80 5.26 12.37
N PHE A 72 -21.93 4.67 12.78
CA PHE A 72 -22.72 3.80 11.90
C PHE A 72 -23.40 4.63 10.81
N ASP A 73 -23.98 5.76 11.18
CA ASP A 73 -24.54 6.72 10.20
C ASP A 73 -23.48 7.20 9.21
N TYR A 74 -22.24 7.42 9.68
CA TYR A 74 -21.13 7.76 8.80
C TYR A 74 -20.79 6.63 7.82
N LEU A 75 -20.88 5.34 8.24
CA LEU A 75 -20.69 4.21 7.32
C LEU A 75 -21.77 4.21 6.23
N ASP A 76 -23.03 4.41 6.59
CA ASP A 76 -24.15 4.44 5.66
C ASP A 76 -24.06 5.66 4.73
N TRP A 77 -23.73 6.82 5.27
CA TRP A 77 -23.49 8.04 4.49
C TRP A 77 -22.40 7.86 3.43
N GLN A 78 -21.30 7.17 3.73
CA GLN A 78 -20.26 6.88 2.76
C GLN A 78 -20.76 6.03 1.57
N GLN A 79 -21.81 5.23 1.78
CA GLN A 79 -22.41 4.41 0.74
C GLN A 79 -23.48 5.16 -0.06
N SER A 80 -24.21 6.10 0.57
CA SER A 80 -25.33 6.84 0.00
C SER A 80 -24.94 8.18 -0.63
N ALA A 81 -23.93 8.88 -0.11
CA ALA A 81 -23.52 10.23 -0.54
C ALA A 81 -23.12 10.34 -2.02
N ARG A 82 -22.90 9.23 -2.69
CA ARG A 82 -22.61 9.17 -4.13
C ARG A 82 -23.80 8.95 -5.03
N ALA A 83 -24.95 8.58 -4.48
CA ALA A 83 -26.20 8.46 -5.25
C ALA A 83 -26.85 9.84 -5.47
N ALA A 84 -26.68 10.77 -4.54
CA ALA A 84 -27.29 12.10 -4.60
C ALA A 84 -26.49 13.12 -5.46
N ALA A 85 -25.20 12.91 -5.69
CA ALA A 85 -24.38 13.74 -6.60
C ALA A 85 -24.60 13.42 -8.08
N ALA A 86 -25.50 12.53 -8.41
CA ALA A 86 -25.79 12.01 -9.75
C ALA A 86 -26.82 12.82 -10.55
N GLY A 87 -26.98 14.11 -10.23
CA GLY A 87 -27.65 15.06 -11.11
C GLY A 87 -26.68 15.64 -12.14
N THR A 88 -26.65 15.08 -13.33
CA THR A 88 -25.91 15.51 -14.53
C THR A 88 -24.52 14.89 -14.69
N VAL A 89 -24.39 13.97 -15.67
CA VAL A 89 -23.16 13.29 -16.10
C VAL A 89 -22.54 12.41 -15.00
N VAL A 90 -22.84 11.12 -15.04
CA VAL A 90 -22.25 10.10 -14.16
C VAL A 90 -20.74 10.00 -14.43
N PRO A 91 -19.88 10.59 -13.57
CA PRO A 91 -18.47 10.27 -13.66
C PRO A 91 -18.29 8.81 -13.26
N LEU A 92 -17.34 8.12 -13.87
CA LEU A 92 -16.89 6.76 -13.58
C LEU A 92 -16.58 6.52 -12.07
N ALA A 93 -16.71 7.55 -11.23
CA ALA A 93 -16.46 7.63 -9.79
C ALA A 93 -17.65 7.29 -8.88
N ALA A 94 -18.79 6.90 -9.41
CA ALA A 94 -19.97 6.50 -8.60
C ALA A 94 -19.87 5.09 -8.01
N ARG A 95 -18.68 4.51 -7.95
CA ARG A 95 -18.46 3.24 -7.26
C ARG A 95 -18.51 3.43 -5.74
N ARG A 96 -19.34 2.62 -5.08
CA ARG A 96 -19.31 2.51 -3.61
C ARG A 96 -17.87 2.32 -3.13
N PRO A 97 -17.44 3.00 -2.05
CA PRO A 97 -16.08 2.83 -1.56
C PRO A 97 -15.85 1.37 -1.14
N ALA A 98 -14.69 0.83 -1.49
CA ALA A 98 -14.34 -0.52 -1.08
C ALA A 98 -14.28 -0.62 0.46
N PRO A 99 -14.59 -1.79 1.06
CA PRO A 99 -14.50 -2.00 2.51
C PRO A 99 -13.17 -1.57 3.12
N ALA A 100 -12.06 -1.81 2.42
CA ALA A 100 -10.74 -1.36 2.85
C ALA A 100 -10.62 0.18 2.92
N THR A 101 -11.26 0.92 2.01
CA THR A 101 -11.30 2.39 2.03
C THR A 101 -12.10 2.89 3.22
N ILE A 102 -13.25 2.27 3.51
CA ILE A 102 -14.08 2.63 4.65
C ILE A 102 -13.31 2.38 5.95
N ASN A 103 -12.71 1.20 6.11
CA ASN A 103 -11.92 0.88 7.30
C ASN A 103 -10.71 1.83 7.49
N ARG A 104 -10.06 2.27 6.41
CA ARG A 104 -8.98 3.24 6.47
C ARG A 104 -9.48 4.61 6.93
N ARG A 105 -10.62 5.07 6.44
CA ARG A 105 -11.27 6.32 6.88
C ARG A 105 -11.62 6.27 8.36
N VAL A 106 -12.23 5.19 8.80
CA VAL A 106 -12.53 4.98 10.23
C VAL A 106 -11.26 4.96 11.08
N ALA A 107 -10.16 4.39 10.59
CA ALA A 107 -8.87 4.42 11.30
C ALA A 107 -8.33 5.86 11.44
N ALA A 108 -8.45 6.69 10.40
CA ALA A 108 -8.06 8.10 10.46
C ALA A 108 -8.94 8.87 11.48
N VAL A 109 -10.25 8.65 11.47
CA VAL A 109 -11.21 9.25 12.41
C VAL A 109 -10.90 8.81 13.84
N ARG A 110 -10.63 7.51 14.07
CA ARG A 110 -10.21 7.02 15.38
C ARG A 110 -8.96 7.72 15.88
N GLY A 111 -7.94 7.87 15.03
CA GLY A 111 -6.72 8.58 15.38
C GLY A 111 -6.95 10.05 15.73
N LEU A 112 -7.88 10.73 15.01
CA LEU A 112 -8.28 12.08 15.35
C LEU A 112 -8.92 12.17 16.73
N PHE A 113 -9.83 11.25 17.06
CA PHE A 113 -10.48 11.22 18.38
C PHE A 113 -9.51 10.82 19.48
N GLU A 114 -8.58 9.89 19.24
CA GLU A 114 -7.49 9.59 20.18
C GLU A 114 -6.66 10.84 20.48
N TYR A 115 -6.31 11.59 19.44
CA TYR A 115 -5.59 12.86 19.61
C TYR A 115 -6.42 13.88 20.37
N ALA A 116 -7.73 13.97 20.12
CA ALA A 116 -8.66 14.85 20.85
C ALA A 116 -8.72 14.53 22.34
N VAL A 117 -8.70 13.24 22.70
CA VAL A 117 -8.64 12.79 24.11
C VAL A 117 -7.32 13.16 24.75
N ILE A 118 -6.19 12.88 24.09
CA ILE A 118 -4.85 13.20 24.61
C ILE A 118 -4.68 14.72 24.83
N THR A 119 -5.26 15.54 23.94
CA THR A 119 -5.18 17.01 24.05
C THR A 119 -6.25 17.63 24.95
N GLY A 120 -7.07 16.83 25.62
CA GLY A 120 -8.16 17.29 26.47
C GLY A 120 -9.33 17.95 25.75
N SER A 121 -9.37 17.88 24.41
CA SER A 121 -10.47 18.42 23.61
C SER A 121 -11.74 17.58 23.70
N ARG A 122 -11.64 16.36 24.24
CA ARG A 122 -12.74 15.41 24.43
C ARG A 122 -12.41 14.42 25.56
N PRO A 123 -13.41 13.94 26.32
CA PRO A 123 -13.18 12.98 27.40
C PRO A 123 -12.97 11.54 26.92
N ASP A 124 -13.54 11.18 25.78
CA ASP A 124 -13.58 9.81 25.25
C ASP A 124 -13.42 9.74 23.73
N ASN A 125 -13.16 8.53 23.23
CA ASN A 125 -13.13 8.24 21.79
C ASN A 125 -14.43 7.49 21.41
N PRO A 126 -15.33 8.09 20.62
CA PRO A 126 -16.61 7.47 20.25
C PRO A 126 -16.45 6.35 19.20
N VAL A 127 -15.29 6.21 18.57
CA VAL A 127 -15.09 5.17 17.56
C VAL A 127 -15.02 3.81 18.25
N PRO A 128 -16.00 2.89 18.01
CA PRO A 128 -16.01 1.59 18.64
C PRO A 128 -14.67 0.87 18.49
N SER A 129 -14.03 0.55 19.60
CA SER A 129 -12.91 -0.40 19.59
C SER A 129 -13.51 -1.77 19.31
N ALA A 130 -12.90 -2.59 18.44
CA ALA A 130 -13.21 -3.99 18.44
C ALA A 130 -12.80 -4.54 19.81
N ARG A 131 -13.72 -4.55 20.76
CA ARG A 131 -13.60 -5.44 21.89
C ARG A 131 -13.53 -6.84 21.28
N ARG A 132 -12.40 -7.49 21.40
CA ARG A 132 -12.44 -8.94 21.42
C ARG A 132 -13.47 -9.26 22.50
N SER A 133 -14.55 -9.92 22.12
CA SER A 133 -15.30 -10.65 23.11
C SER A 133 -14.27 -11.53 23.80
N SER A 134 -13.84 -11.13 24.97
CA SER A 134 -13.16 -12.01 25.91
C SER A 134 -14.23 -12.99 26.40
N GLY A 135 -14.77 -13.77 25.43
CA GLY A 135 -15.45 -14.99 25.78
C GLY A 135 -14.45 -15.80 26.56
N LEU A 136 -14.86 -16.23 27.74
CA LEU A 136 -14.31 -17.07 28.81
C LEU A 136 -13.24 -18.14 28.47
N ARG A 137 -12.42 -17.92 27.43
CA ARG A 137 -11.24 -18.71 27.13
C ARG A 137 -10.00 -17.86 27.40
N ALA A 138 -9.55 -17.91 28.67
CA ALA A 138 -8.15 -17.64 28.95
C ALA A 138 -7.28 -18.37 27.90
N PRO A 139 -6.28 -17.72 27.29
CA PRO A 139 -5.38 -18.41 26.40
C PRO A 139 -4.77 -19.56 27.20
N ARG A 140 -5.07 -20.80 26.81
CA ARG A 140 -4.39 -21.96 27.34
C ARG A 140 -2.90 -21.75 27.06
N ARG A 141 -2.13 -21.44 28.08
CA ARG A 141 -0.69 -21.47 28.08
C ARG A 141 -0.26 -22.94 28.00
N GLY A 142 -0.36 -23.53 26.81
CA GLY A 142 0.29 -24.79 26.54
C GLY A 142 1.77 -24.57 26.21
N LEU A 143 2.55 -25.62 26.21
CA LEU A 143 3.99 -25.62 25.89
C LEU A 143 4.33 -24.88 24.58
N LEU A 144 3.41 -24.78 23.65
CA LEU A 144 3.49 -24.09 22.34
C LEU A 144 2.76 -22.74 22.32
N GLY A 145 2.38 -22.19 23.47
CA GLY A 145 1.66 -20.91 23.55
C GLY A 145 2.43 -19.71 22.96
N HIS A 146 3.75 -19.82 22.79
CA HIS A 146 4.61 -18.84 22.13
C HIS A 146 4.50 -18.88 20.59
N LEU A 147 4.04 -20.00 20.02
CA LEU A 147 3.82 -20.17 18.58
C LEU A 147 2.41 -19.76 18.14
N THR A 148 1.53 -19.51 19.10
CA THR A 148 0.20 -18.99 18.76
C THR A 148 0.38 -17.59 18.18
N PRO A 149 -0.07 -17.31 16.95
CA PRO A 149 -0.01 -15.98 16.37
C PRO A 149 -0.63 -15.02 17.40
N ARG A 150 0.13 -14.03 17.86
CA ARG A 150 -0.44 -12.92 18.63
C ARG A 150 -1.53 -12.36 17.73
N GLY A 151 -2.77 -12.77 18.03
CA GLY A 151 -3.92 -12.37 17.26
C GLY A 151 -3.85 -10.88 17.05
N GLU A 152 -4.09 -10.48 15.80
CA GLU A 152 -4.02 -9.11 15.32
C GLU A 152 -4.36 -8.12 16.43
N ARG A 153 -3.48 -7.16 16.70
CA ARG A 153 -3.85 -5.88 17.32
C ARG A 153 -4.72 -5.15 16.29
N GLY A 154 -5.85 -5.77 15.96
CA GLY A 154 -6.83 -5.22 15.06
C GLY A 154 -7.52 -4.09 15.79
N GLY A 155 -7.14 -2.87 15.52
CA GLY A 155 -8.07 -1.77 15.67
C GLY A 155 -9.32 -2.19 14.91
N GLY A 156 -10.46 -2.31 15.61
CA GLY A 156 -11.67 -2.95 15.12
C GLY A 156 -12.05 -2.48 13.74
N ARG A 157 -12.03 -3.38 12.80
CA ARG A 157 -12.59 -3.14 11.48
C ARG A 157 -14.11 -3.12 11.63
N LEU A 158 -14.74 -1.98 11.35
CA LEU A 158 -16.20 -1.88 11.40
C LEU A 158 -16.86 -2.56 10.19
N VAL A 159 -16.14 -2.67 9.07
CA VAL A 159 -16.65 -3.30 7.84
C VAL A 159 -15.84 -4.56 7.53
N ARG A 160 -16.53 -5.67 7.33
CA ARG A 160 -15.90 -6.92 6.91
C ARG A 160 -15.24 -6.75 5.54
N THR A 161 -13.97 -7.10 5.47
CA THR A 161 -13.22 -7.15 4.20
C THR A 161 -13.14 -8.60 3.78
N PRO A 162 -13.66 -8.99 2.61
CA PRO A 162 -13.50 -10.35 2.13
C PRO A 162 -12.00 -10.61 1.95
N HIS A 163 -11.52 -11.69 2.54
CA HIS A 163 -10.15 -12.15 2.36
C HIS A 163 -10.05 -12.77 0.96
N ARG A 164 -9.62 -11.97 0.00
CA ARG A 164 -9.29 -12.49 -1.33
C ARG A 164 -7.84 -12.92 -1.32
N LEU A 165 -7.62 -14.14 -1.72
CA LEU A 165 -6.28 -14.65 -1.91
C LEU A 165 -5.60 -13.85 -3.04
N PRO A 166 -4.30 -13.49 -2.87
CA PRO A 166 -3.56 -12.86 -3.95
C PRO A 166 -3.44 -13.84 -5.11
N GLU A 167 -3.96 -13.49 -6.27
CA GLU A 167 -3.78 -14.25 -7.51
C GLU A 167 -2.54 -13.74 -8.24
N SER A 168 -1.70 -14.64 -8.72
CA SER A 168 -0.67 -14.32 -9.69
C SER A 168 -1.29 -13.75 -10.98
N LEU A 169 -0.53 -12.94 -11.68
CA LEU A 169 -0.90 -12.52 -13.01
C LEU A 169 -0.75 -13.71 -13.97
N PRO A 170 -1.67 -13.89 -14.92
CA PRO A 170 -1.46 -14.84 -16.01
C PRO A 170 -0.18 -14.50 -16.77
N GLY A 171 0.63 -15.49 -17.12
CA GLY A 171 1.87 -15.30 -17.89
C GLY A 171 1.62 -14.52 -19.19
N ALA A 172 0.56 -14.88 -19.91
CA ALA A 172 0.17 -14.18 -21.14
C ALA A 172 -0.10 -12.67 -20.96
N ASP A 173 -0.72 -12.26 -19.83
CA ASP A 173 -0.93 -10.85 -19.52
C ASP A 173 0.42 -10.13 -19.27
N VAL A 174 1.35 -10.80 -18.61
CA VAL A 174 2.69 -10.26 -18.31
C VAL A 174 3.49 -10.12 -19.60
N GLU A 175 3.51 -11.15 -20.44
CA GLU A 175 4.20 -11.15 -21.73
C GLU A 175 3.66 -10.07 -22.67
N ALA A 176 2.34 -9.98 -22.84
CA ALA A 176 1.70 -8.96 -23.65
C ALA A 176 2.02 -7.54 -23.16
N PHE A 177 2.05 -7.34 -21.82
CA PHE A 177 2.40 -6.05 -21.24
C PHE A 177 3.87 -5.71 -21.49
N LEU A 178 4.80 -6.65 -21.28
CA LEU A 178 6.23 -6.44 -21.50
C LEU A 178 6.55 -6.18 -22.98
N ALA A 179 5.90 -6.89 -23.90
CA ALA A 179 6.06 -6.69 -25.35
C ALA A 179 5.59 -5.30 -25.81
N ASP A 180 4.59 -4.72 -25.16
CA ASP A 180 4.08 -3.38 -25.47
C ASP A 180 4.98 -2.24 -24.96
N LEU A 181 5.91 -2.51 -24.03
CA LEU A 181 6.83 -1.51 -23.49
C LEU A 181 7.90 -1.14 -24.53
N LEU A 182 7.93 0.12 -24.93
CA LEU A 182 8.77 0.60 -26.02
C LEU A 182 10.21 0.95 -25.58
N THR A 183 10.46 1.16 -24.29
CA THR A 183 11.77 1.60 -23.79
C THR A 183 12.40 0.56 -22.88
N TYR A 184 13.72 0.45 -22.93
CA TYR A 184 14.52 -0.36 -22.02
C TYR A 184 14.29 0.06 -20.56
N ARG A 185 14.18 1.38 -20.31
CA ARG A 185 13.86 1.92 -18.99
C ARG A 185 12.56 1.33 -18.43
N ASP A 186 11.49 1.36 -19.22
CA ASP A 186 10.16 0.94 -18.74
C ASP A 186 10.13 -0.57 -18.52
N ARG A 187 10.78 -1.35 -19.40
CA ARG A 187 10.96 -2.79 -19.20
C ARG A 187 11.77 -3.09 -17.94
N ALA A 188 12.90 -2.42 -17.73
CA ALA A 188 13.71 -2.61 -16.51
C ALA A 188 12.92 -2.29 -15.24
N MET A 189 12.13 -1.19 -15.21
CA MET A 189 11.29 -0.87 -14.05
C MET A 189 10.22 -1.94 -13.78
N VAL A 190 9.61 -2.50 -14.80
CA VAL A 190 8.62 -3.58 -14.67
C VAL A 190 9.27 -4.87 -14.20
N LEU A 191 10.44 -5.23 -14.75
CA LEU A 191 11.20 -6.42 -14.34
C LEU A 191 11.71 -6.30 -12.90
N ALA A 192 12.11 -5.12 -12.43
CA ALA A 192 12.45 -4.92 -11.02
C ALA A 192 11.30 -5.26 -10.07
N MET A 193 10.05 -5.01 -10.48
CA MET A 193 8.87 -5.35 -9.69
C MET A 193 8.50 -6.83 -9.81
N LEU A 194 8.63 -7.40 -11.01
CA LEU A 194 8.26 -8.77 -11.32
C LEU A 194 9.28 -9.79 -10.84
N LEU A 195 10.58 -9.53 -11.06
CA LEU A 195 11.66 -10.48 -10.79
C LEU A 195 12.45 -10.16 -9.51
N GLY A 196 12.32 -8.96 -8.97
CA GLY A 196 12.95 -8.54 -7.72
C GLY A 196 11.93 -8.23 -6.61
N GLY A 197 10.64 -8.25 -6.93
CA GLY A 197 9.59 -7.96 -5.96
C GLY A 197 9.64 -6.55 -5.37
N LEU A 198 10.26 -5.59 -6.05
CA LEU A 198 10.40 -4.21 -5.57
C LEU A 198 9.05 -3.48 -5.56
N ARG A 199 8.85 -2.60 -4.58
CA ARG A 199 7.71 -1.68 -4.56
C ARG A 199 7.94 -0.55 -5.57
N SER A 200 6.86 0.03 -6.09
CA SER A 200 6.94 1.17 -7.02
C SER A 200 7.75 2.36 -6.48
N ALA A 201 7.68 2.61 -5.18
CA ALA A 201 8.50 3.64 -4.53
C ALA A 201 9.98 3.25 -4.50
N GLU A 202 10.30 2.00 -4.19
CA GLU A 202 11.66 1.45 -4.17
C GLU A 202 12.29 1.50 -5.57
N VAL A 203 11.56 1.11 -6.62
CA VAL A 203 12.03 1.23 -8.01
C VAL A 203 12.36 2.68 -8.36
N ARG A 204 11.51 3.63 -7.98
CA ARG A 204 11.74 5.05 -8.28
C ARG A 204 12.87 5.68 -7.48
N SER A 205 13.20 5.15 -6.31
CA SER A 205 14.29 5.63 -5.44
C SER A 205 15.58 4.84 -5.60
N LEU A 206 15.61 3.79 -6.42
CA LEU A 206 16.79 2.99 -6.69
C LEU A 206 17.87 3.88 -7.31
N ARG A 207 19.07 3.87 -6.74
CA ARG A 207 20.21 4.66 -7.22
C ARG A 207 21.12 3.82 -8.09
N LEU A 208 21.92 4.47 -8.93
CA LEU A 208 22.94 3.78 -9.72
C LEU A 208 23.94 3.03 -8.83
N ALA A 209 24.32 3.60 -7.69
CA ALA A 209 25.22 2.99 -6.72
C ALA A 209 24.62 1.76 -6.01
N ASP A 210 23.31 1.52 -6.11
CA ASP A 210 22.63 0.39 -5.51
C ASP A 210 22.61 -0.86 -6.41
N LEU A 211 23.09 -0.74 -7.66
CA LEU A 211 23.14 -1.83 -8.64
C LEU A 211 24.49 -2.54 -8.58
N ASP A 212 24.50 -3.78 -8.18
CA ASP A 212 25.65 -4.67 -8.34
C ASP A 212 25.44 -5.54 -9.58
N MET A 213 25.94 -5.04 -10.72
CA MET A 213 25.80 -5.71 -12.03
C MET A 213 26.55 -7.05 -12.07
N GLY A 214 27.68 -7.16 -11.36
CA GLY A 214 28.51 -8.36 -11.33
C GLY A 214 27.87 -9.51 -10.54
N LEU A 215 27.36 -9.21 -9.36
CA LEU A 215 26.70 -10.19 -8.49
C LEU A 215 25.19 -10.27 -8.72
N ARG A 216 24.65 -9.52 -9.67
CA ARG A 216 23.23 -9.49 -10.04
C ARG A 216 22.31 -9.29 -8.83
N ARG A 217 22.58 -8.27 -8.04
CA ARG A 217 21.81 -7.92 -6.85
C ARG A 217 21.59 -6.42 -6.72
N LEU A 218 20.54 -6.07 -6.00
CA LEU A 218 20.17 -4.69 -5.72
C LEU A 218 20.18 -4.44 -4.22
N ARG A 219 20.73 -3.32 -3.80
CA ARG A 219 20.53 -2.77 -2.47
C ARG A 219 19.26 -1.95 -2.48
N VAL A 220 18.28 -2.32 -1.68
CA VAL A 220 16.95 -1.69 -1.66
C VAL A 220 16.67 -1.12 -0.29
N VAL A 221 16.37 0.18 -0.22
CA VAL A 221 15.96 0.87 0.99
C VAL A 221 14.44 0.88 1.07
N GLY A 222 13.90 0.22 2.06
CA GLY A 222 12.45 0.09 2.29
C GLY A 222 11.89 1.14 3.25
N LYS A 223 10.63 0.95 3.65
CA LYS A 223 9.96 1.80 4.64
C LYS A 223 10.71 1.75 5.98
N GLY A 224 10.98 2.93 6.58
CA GLY A 224 11.73 3.07 7.83
C GLY A 224 13.23 2.82 7.67
N GLU A 225 13.77 3.14 6.49
CA GLU A 225 15.20 3.08 6.15
C GLU A 225 15.83 1.68 6.30
N ARG A 226 15.00 0.64 6.29
CA ARG A 226 15.50 -0.74 6.34
C ARG A 226 16.09 -1.11 4.99
N GLU A 227 17.37 -1.42 5.01
CA GLU A 227 18.08 -1.92 3.84
C GLU A 227 17.92 -3.44 3.71
N ARG A 228 17.88 -3.91 2.46
CA ARG A 228 17.97 -5.32 2.12
C ARG A 228 18.66 -5.50 0.78
N VAL A 229 19.29 -6.63 0.60
CA VAL A 229 19.88 -7.03 -0.68
C VAL A 229 18.94 -8.02 -1.36
N VAL A 230 18.59 -7.74 -2.61
CA VAL A 230 17.67 -8.54 -3.40
C VAL A 230 18.41 -9.07 -4.62
N PRO A 231 18.58 -10.39 -4.78
CA PRO A 231 19.02 -10.98 -6.03
C PRO A 231 17.94 -10.79 -7.10
N VAL A 232 18.32 -10.45 -8.30
CA VAL A 232 17.41 -10.24 -9.42
C VAL A 232 17.90 -10.97 -10.65
N ASP A 233 16.98 -11.44 -11.47
CA ASP A 233 17.29 -12.15 -12.71
C ASP A 233 18.12 -11.31 -13.67
N GLN A 234 18.91 -11.99 -14.51
CA GLN A 234 19.77 -11.37 -15.52
C GLN A 234 19.00 -10.48 -16.50
N ALA A 235 17.76 -10.80 -16.81
CA ALA A 235 16.91 -10.02 -17.73
C ALA A 235 16.77 -8.57 -17.26
N PHE A 236 16.59 -8.33 -15.96
CA PHE A 236 16.57 -6.97 -15.41
C PHE A 236 17.87 -6.21 -15.69
N PHE A 237 19.01 -6.84 -15.47
CA PHE A 237 20.33 -6.21 -15.65
C PHE A 237 20.63 -5.96 -17.12
N ALA A 238 20.22 -6.84 -18.02
CA ALA A 238 20.36 -6.66 -19.47
C ALA A 238 19.56 -5.42 -19.94
N GLU A 239 18.29 -5.31 -19.56
CA GLU A 239 17.45 -4.16 -19.88
C GLU A 239 18.00 -2.86 -19.24
N THR A 240 18.48 -2.93 -18.01
CA THR A 240 19.07 -1.79 -17.31
C THR A 240 20.35 -1.33 -18.01
N ALA A 241 21.22 -2.24 -18.41
CA ALA A 241 22.44 -1.90 -19.14
C ALA A 241 22.14 -1.28 -20.53
N ALA A 242 21.15 -1.79 -21.24
CA ALA A 242 20.70 -1.21 -22.51
C ALA A 242 20.12 0.21 -22.29
N TYR A 243 19.29 0.38 -21.27
CA TYR A 243 18.77 1.69 -20.90
C TYR A 243 19.86 2.71 -20.57
N LEU A 244 20.85 2.32 -19.76
CA LEU A 244 21.94 3.23 -19.35
C LEU A 244 22.80 3.66 -20.54
N ARG A 245 23.00 2.78 -21.52
CA ARG A 245 23.81 3.07 -22.69
C ARG A 245 23.08 3.85 -23.78
N GLN A 246 21.77 3.59 -23.98
CA GLN A 246 21.05 4.03 -25.18
C GLN A 246 19.96 5.08 -24.92
N GLU A 247 19.39 5.13 -23.72
CA GLU A 247 18.21 5.95 -23.46
C GLU A 247 18.41 6.97 -22.32
N ARG A 248 19.30 6.68 -21.36
CA ARG A 248 19.53 7.63 -20.27
C ARG A 248 20.18 8.91 -20.82
N PRO A 249 19.62 10.11 -20.55
CA PRO A 249 20.17 11.35 -21.05
C PRO A 249 21.66 11.51 -20.69
N ALA A 250 22.47 11.86 -21.67
CA ALA A 250 23.90 12.11 -21.47
C ALA A 250 24.10 13.23 -20.46
N GLY A 251 25.12 13.11 -19.58
CA GLY A 251 25.42 14.11 -18.57
C GLY A 251 24.39 14.22 -17.43
N CYS A 252 23.42 13.29 -17.34
CA CYS A 252 22.42 13.30 -16.28
C CYS A 252 23.08 13.06 -14.91
N ALA A 253 23.10 14.08 -14.05
CA ALA A 253 23.68 14.05 -12.71
C ALA A 253 22.76 13.43 -11.65
N THR A 254 21.53 13.12 -11.98
CA THR A 254 20.55 12.53 -11.05
C THR A 254 21.05 11.16 -10.56
N PRO A 255 21.19 10.95 -9.24
CA PRO A 255 21.72 9.70 -8.70
C PRO A 255 20.77 8.51 -8.84
N GLU A 256 19.47 8.76 -8.99
CA GLU A 256 18.48 7.71 -9.21
C GLU A 256 18.70 7.02 -10.55
N CYS A 257 18.55 5.70 -10.55
CA CYS A 257 18.72 4.88 -11.74
C CYS A 257 17.73 5.29 -12.84
N PHE A 258 16.46 5.39 -12.51
CA PHE A 258 15.39 5.65 -13.50
C PHE A 258 14.97 7.11 -13.51
N VAL A 259 15.18 7.74 -14.67
CA VAL A 259 14.88 9.17 -14.87
C VAL A 259 13.87 9.39 -15.99
N VAL A 260 13.32 10.59 -16.08
CA VAL A 260 12.48 11.03 -17.20
C VAL A 260 13.34 11.12 -18.47
N LEU A 261 12.89 10.51 -19.57
CA LEU A 261 13.68 10.43 -20.80
C LEU A 261 13.54 11.66 -21.70
N ARG A 262 12.36 12.27 -21.73
CA ARG A 262 12.01 13.32 -22.71
C ARG A 262 11.21 14.44 -22.07
N GLY A 263 11.23 15.60 -22.75
CA GLY A 263 10.48 16.78 -22.34
C GLY A 263 11.26 17.71 -21.39
N PRO A 264 10.61 18.75 -20.87
CA PRO A 264 11.27 19.78 -20.06
C PRO A 264 11.92 19.26 -18.76
N THR A 265 11.52 18.09 -18.30
CA THR A 265 12.05 17.46 -17.08
C THR A 265 12.93 16.24 -17.41
N ALA A 266 13.47 16.13 -18.63
CA ALA A 266 14.39 15.06 -18.98
C ALA A 266 15.59 15.04 -18.02
N GLY A 267 16.01 13.85 -17.59
CA GLY A 267 17.04 13.67 -16.58
C GLY A 267 16.56 13.82 -15.12
N ALA A 268 15.38 14.37 -14.87
CA ALA A 268 14.83 14.41 -13.52
C ALA A 268 14.38 13.02 -13.05
N ARG A 269 14.38 12.83 -11.73
CA ARG A 269 13.90 11.61 -11.08
C ARG A 269 12.49 11.20 -11.56
N MET A 270 12.28 9.90 -11.77
CA MET A 270 10.95 9.35 -12.09
C MET A 270 9.95 9.61 -10.98
N THR A 271 8.84 10.29 -11.34
CA THR A 271 7.76 10.58 -10.40
C THR A 271 6.76 9.42 -10.29
N GLU A 272 5.96 9.43 -9.23
CA GLU A 272 4.86 8.46 -9.10
C GLU A 272 3.81 8.63 -10.20
N ALA A 273 3.52 9.86 -10.59
CA ALA A 273 2.59 10.16 -11.68
C ALA A 273 3.14 9.65 -13.03
N GLY A 274 4.46 9.80 -13.27
CA GLY A 274 5.14 9.28 -14.45
C GLY A 274 5.03 7.75 -14.53
N LEU A 275 5.36 7.06 -13.45
CA LEU A 275 5.25 5.60 -13.40
C LEU A 275 3.79 5.13 -13.58
N ARG A 276 2.83 5.80 -12.94
CA ARG A 276 1.39 5.49 -13.13
C ARG A 276 0.94 5.71 -14.58
N LYS A 277 1.47 6.73 -15.26
CA LYS A 277 1.19 6.99 -16.67
C LYS A 277 1.66 5.84 -17.56
N ILE A 278 2.88 5.32 -17.34
CA ILE A 278 3.42 4.17 -18.07
C ILE A 278 2.45 2.98 -17.93
N PHE A 279 2.13 2.57 -16.71
CA PHE A 279 1.19 1.46 -16.49
C PHE A 279 -0.21 1.70 -17.07
N ARG A 280 -0.69 2.95 -17.06
CA ARG A 280 -2.01 3.28 -17.62
C ARG A 280 -2.03 3.13 -19.12
N VAL A 281 -1.02 3.68 -19.80
CA VAL A 281 -0.92 3.66 -21.27
C VAL A 281 -0.77 2.21 -21.74
N HIS A 282 0.23 1.50 -21.26
CA HIS A 282 0.55 0.15 -21.73
C HIS A 282 -0.50 -0.91 -21.35
N ARG A 283 -1.28 -0.73 -20.29
CA ARG A 283 -2.45 -1.57 -20.04
C ARG A 283 -3.59 -1.34 -21.03
N ALA A 284 -3.72 -0.12 -21.51
CA ALA A 284 -4.77 0.16 -22.48
C ALA A 284 -4.41 -0.39 -23.86
N SER A 285 -3.13 -0.29 -24.28
CA SER A 285 -2.67 -0.76 -25.59
C SER A 285 -2.49 -2.29 -25.64
N SER A 286 -1.92 -2.91 -24.61
CA SER A 286 -1.69 -4.37 -24.58
C SER A 286 -2.92 -5.20 -24.23
N GLY A 287 -4.02 -4.57 -23.77
CA GLY A 287 -5.18 -5.29 -23.23
C GLY A 287 -4.95 -5.96 -21.88
N ALA A 288 -3.74 -5.93 -21.32
CA ALA A 288 -3.37 -6.54 -20.03
C ALA A 288 -3.87 -5.69 -18.85
N THR A 289 -5.18 -5.53 -18.74
CA THR A 289 -5.84 -4.60 -17.79
C THR A 289 -5.53 -4.87 -16.31
N ARG A 290 -5.11 -6.10 -16.00
CA ARG A 290 -4.80 -6.56 -14.63
C ARG A 290 -3.39 -6.20 -14.19
N VAL A 291 -2.45 -5.89 -15.11
CA VAL A 291 -1.05 -5.62 -14.79
C VAL A 291 -0.91 -4.26 -14.08
N ARG A 292 -0.44 -4.29 -12.85
CA ARG A 292 -0.21 -3.11 -11.99
C ARG A 292 1.04 -3.36 -11.14
N PRO A 293 1.76 -2.31 -10.70
CA PRO A 293 2.96 -2.46 -9.88
C PRO A 293 2.81 -3.43 -8.72
N HIS A 294 1.72 -3.29 -7.97
CA HIS A 294 1.46 -4.13 -6.82
C HIS A 294 1.16 -5.60 -7.19
N ARG A 295 0.50 -5.82 -8.33
CA ARG A 295 0.21 -7.17 -8.82
C ARG A 295 1.48 -7.89 -9.31
N LEU A 296 2.40 -7.20 -9.99
CA LEU A 296 3.69 -7.76 -10.38
C LEU A 296 4.48 -8.26 -9.17
N ARG A 297 4.56 -7.44 -8.13
CA ARG A 297 5.21 -7.85 -6.88
C ARG A 297 4.46 -9.00 -6.17
N HIS A 298 3.13 -9.05 -6.26
CA HIS A 298 2.36 -10.20 -5.76
C HIS A 298 2.68 -11.46 -6.53
N THR A 299 2.76 -11.38 -7.86
CA THR A 299 3.15 -12.49 -8.73
C THR A 299 4.53 -13.04 -8.31
N TYR A 300 5.53 -12.17 -8.14
CA TYR A 300 6.84 -12.55 -7.60
C TYR A 300 6.73 -13.34 -6.27
N GLY A 301 5.98 -12.82 -5.31
CA GLY A 301 5.82 -13.48 -4.01
C GLY A 301 5.10 -14.83 -4.10
N THR A 302 4.08 -14.92 -4.96
CA THR A 302 3.29 -16.16 -5.13
C THR A 302 4.09 -17.22 -5.88
N GLU A 303 4.84 -16.84 -6.91
CA GLU A 303 5.68 -17.77 -7.70
C GLU A 303 6.81 -18.34 -6.84
N LEU A 304 7.52 -17.51 -6.06
CA LEU A 304 8.58 -18.00 -5.17
C LEU A 304 8.04 -18.88 -4.03
N ALA A 305 6.90 -18.53 -3.45
CA ALA A 305 6.23 -19.34 -2.46
C ALA A 305 5.78 -20.70 -3.07
N GLY A 306 5.22 -20.66 -4.29
CA GLY A 306 4.83 -21.86 -5.04
C GLY A 306 6.00 -22.74 -5.42
N ALA A 307 7.17 -22.16 -5.68
CA ALA A 307 8.42 -22.87 -5.91
C ALA A 307 9.06 -23.45 -4.62
N GLY A 308 8.42 -23.27 -3.46
CA GLY A 308 8.88 -23.87 -2.19
C GLY A 308 9.89 -23.01 -1.44
N MET A 309 10.04 -21.72 -1.77
CA MET A 309 10.93 -20.84 -1.01
C MET A 309 10.45 -20.71 0.44
N ASP A 310 11.39 -20.77 1.37
CA ASP A 310 11.12 -20.55 2.80
C ASP A 310 10.49 -19.17 3.03
N LEU A 311 9.45 -19.15 3.87
CA LEU A 311 8.67 -17.93 4.10
C LEU A 311 9.42 -16.82 4.83
N LEU A 312 10.40 -17.17 5.67
CA LEU A 312 11.23 -16.17 6.35
C LEU A 312 12.17 -15.53 5.35
N VAL A 313 12.73 -16.33 4.43
CA VAL A 313 13.55 -15.85 3.31
C VAL A 313 12.71 -14.95 2.38
N LEU A 314 11.52 -15.40 2.00
CA LEU A 314 10.60 -14.60 1.17
C LEU A 314 10.21 -13.28 1.84
N ARG A 315 9.94 -13.30 3.15
CA ARG A 315 9.65 -12.11 3.93
C ARG A 315 10.78 -11.09 3.88
N GLU A 316 12.02 -11.57 4.02
CA GLU A 316 13.22 -10.74 3.98
C GLU A 316 13.40 -10.13 2.58
N LEU A 317 13.34 -10.94 1.52
CA LEU A 317 13.43 -10.47 0.13
C LEU A 317 12.35 -9.44 -0.21
N MET A 318 11.13 -9.65 0.24
CA MET A 318 10.04 -8.71 0.02
C MET A 318 10.07 -7.50 0.97
N GLY A 319 10.85 -7.51 2.04
CA GLY A 319 10.88 -6.46 3.05
C GLY A 319 9.51 -6.23 3.68
N HIS A 320 8.86 -7.32 4.12
CA HIS A 320 7.61 -7.25 4.86
C HIS A 320 7.89 -7.01 6.35
N ALA A 321 7.32 -5.93 6.89
CA ALA A 321 7.45 -5.61 8.31
C ALA A 321 6.70 -6.62 9.21
N SER A 322 5.66 -7.27 8.68
CA SER A 322 4.79 -8.20 9.40
C SER A 322 4.79 -9.58 8.71
N PRO A 323 4.91 -10.67 9.47
CA PRO A 323 4.80 -12.04 8.96
C PRO A 323 3.47 -12.30 8.26
N GLU A 324 2.37 -11.69 8.73
CA GLU A 324 1.03 -11.85 8.16
C GLU A 324 0.98 -11.42 6.70
N SER A 325 1.79 -10.42 6.31
CA SER A 325 1.88 -9.98 4.93
C SER A 325 2.48 -11.04 4.01
N THR A 326 3.36 -11.91 4.55
CA THR A 326 3.98 -13.01 3.80
C THR A 326 3.12 -14.27 3.86
N ALA A 327 2.45 -14.50 4.98
CA ALA A 327 1.52 -15.63 5.15
C ALA A 327 0.40 -15.64 4.10
N ALA A 328 0.06 -14.48 3.52
CA ALA A 328 -0.91 -14.39 2.42
C ALA A 328 -0.46 -15.11 1.14
N TYR A 329 0.82 -15.43 0.99
CA TYR A 329 1.36 -16.20 -0.15
C TYR A 329 1.39 -17.70 0.11
N VAL A 330 1.12 -18.13 1.35
CA VAL A 330 1.08 -19.55 1.71
C VAL A 330 -0.28 -20.12 1.32
N HIS A 331 -0.38 -20.55 0.10
CA HIS A 331 -1.44 -21.46 -0.30
C HIS A 331 -0.89 -22.87 -0.14
N LEU A 332 -1.06 -23.44 1.05
CA LEU A 332 -0.78 -24.83 1.28
C LEU A 332 -1.83 -25.64 0.52
N SER A 333 -1.55 -25.97 -0.75
CA SER A 333 -2.33 -27.00 -1.41
C SER A 333 -2.14 -28.31 -0.64
N PRO A 334 -3.14 -29.20 -0.61
CA PRO A 334 -2.99 -30.52 0.03
C PRO A 334 -1.73 -31.27 -0.46
N GLU A 335 -1.38 -31.11 -1.74
CA GLU A 335 -0.20 -31.72 -2.36
C GLU A 335 1.09 -31.11 -1.80
N HIS A 336 1.13 -29.79 -1.62
CA HIS A 336 2.29 -29.11 -1.02
C HIS A 336 2.47 -29.51 0.45
N LEU A 337 1.37 -29.59 1.22
CA LEU A 337 1.41 -30.09 2.59
C LEU A 337 1.93 -31.52 2.65
N ALA A 338 1.47 -32.41 1.75
CA ALA A 338 1.92 -33.77 1.68
C ALA A 338 3.41 -33.88 1.34
N SER A 339 3.90 -33.10 0.37
CA SER A 339 5.31 -33.09 -0.03
C SER A 339 6.23 -32.60 1.10
N GLN A 340 5.85 -31.51 1.79
CA GLN A 340 6.59 -30.99 2.93
C GLN A 340 6.61 -31.98 4.12
N TYR A 341 5.49 -32.64 4.39
CA TYR A 341 5.41 -33.67 5.42
C TYR A 341 6.33 -34.84 5.11
N LEU A 342 6.33 -35.36 3.86
CA LEU A 342 7.18 -36.47 3.43
C LEU A 342 8.66 -36.06 3.49
N ALA A 343 9.03 -34.85 3.03
CA ALA A 343 10.39 -34.34 3.10
C ALA A 343 10.88 -34.24 4.56
N ALA A 344 10.05 -33.74 5.47
CA ALA A 344 10.38 -33.63 6.88
C ALA A 344 10.54 -34.99 7.56
N ARG A 345 9.78 -36.00 7.15
CA ARG A 345 9.94 -37.37 7.64
C ARG A 345 11.18 -38.06 7.10
N ALA A 346 11.50 -37.90 5.81
CA ALA A 346 12.68 -38.48 5.20
C ALA A 346 13.99 -37.97 5.84
N GLY A 347 14.02 -36.73 6.32
CA GLY A 347 15.16 -36.16 7.06
C GLY A 347 15.36 -36.71 8.49
N ARG A 348 14.40 -37.45 9.04
CA ARG A 348 14.45 -38.06 10.40
C ARG A 348 14.91 -39.51 10.41
N THR A 349 15.12 -40.11 9.28
CA THR A 349 15.54 -41.52 9.14
C THR A 349 17.04 -41.70 8.85
N ARG A 350 17.84 -40.68 9.19
CA ARG A 350 19.30 -40.76 9.20
C ARG A 350 19.86 -40.54 10.59
#